data_a6744db1ce424a007d10b88e04eb7674
#
_entry.id   a6744db1ce424a007d10b88e04eb7674
#
_cell.length_a   1.000
_cell.length_b   1.000
_cell.length_c   1.000
_cell.angle_alpha   90.00
_cell.angle_beta   90.00
_cell.angle_gamma   90.00
#
_symmetry.space_group_name_H-M   'P 1'
#
loop_
_entity.id
_entity.type
_entity.pdbx_description
1 polymer ?
#
loop_
_entity_poly.entity_id
_entity_poly.type
_entity_poly.pdbx_seq_one_letter_code
_entity_poly.pdbx_strand_id
1 'polypeptide(L)'
;IAQYQGLNVNELDALRKELREKGILFKITKNRITKLALKETPKKDLEKYFTGPTAAAISSDPISTAKILTKFSKSNDKLKIIAGFMDGKVLDEKEVSVIATLPSLEEARAKIVGILATPAQKLVSILLAPGSKIAILAHAKSKKS
;
A
#
# COMPACT_ATOMS: atom_id res chain seq x y z
N ILE A 1 -2.66 10.53 -7.45
CA ILE A 1 -2.68 10.79 -8.90
C ILE A 1 -1.59 9.93 -9.52
N ALA A 2 -1.94 9.13 -10.51
CA ALA A 2 -1.02 8.27 -11.22
C ALA A 2 -1.18 8.46 -12.74
N GLN A 3 -0.07 8.36 -13.46
CA GLN A 3 -0.07 8.24 -14.92
C GLN A 3 -0.09 6.76 -15.33
N TYR A 4 -0.94 6.44 -16.30
CA TYR A 4 -1.12 5.07 -16.81
C TYR A 4 -0.68 4.92 -18.27
N GLN A 5 0.36 5.63 -18.68
CA GLN A 5 0.82 5.67 -20.07
C GLN A 5 1.40 4.32 -20.50
N GLY A 6 0.73 3.65 -21.46
CA GLY A 6 1.19 2.39 -22.02
C GLY A 6 0.72 1.12 -21.28
N LEU A 7 -0.20 1.23 -20.31
CA LEU A 7 -0.86 0.07 -19.68
C LEU A 7 -1.84 -0.59 -20.64
N ASN A 8 -1.85 -1.92 -20.63
CA ASN A 8 -2.82 -2.72 -21.36
C ASN A 8 -4.19 -2.72 -20.65
N VAL A 9 -5.28 -2.97 -21.39
CA VAL A 9 -6.64 -2.98 -20.82
C VAL A 9 -6.75 -4.03 -19.71
N ASN A 10 -6.19 -5.22 -19.92
CA ASN A 10 -6.19 -6.30 -18.91
C ASN A 10 -5.45 -5.90 -17.63
N GLU A 11 -4.33 -5.19 -17.74
CA GLU A 11 -3.54 -4.69 -16.60
C GLU A 11 -4.33 -3.63 -15.82
N LEU A 12 -5.04 -2.74 -16.52
CA LEU A 12 -5.91 -1.73 -15.91
C LEU A 12 -7.10 -2.36 -15.19
N ASP A 13 -7.70 -3.40 -15.75
CA ASP A 13 -8.83 -4.08 -15.11
C ASP A 13 -8.41 -4.90 -13.89
N ALA A 14 -7.23 -5.53 -13.94
CA ALA A 14 -6.63 -6.18 -12.78
C ALA A 14 -6.39 -5.16 -11.64
N LEU A 15 -5.80 -4.01 -11.96
CA LEU A 15 -5.59 -2.92 -10.99
C LEU A 15 -6.91 -2.42 -10.40
N ARG A 16 -7.92 -2.21 -11.24
CA ARG A 16 -9.25 -1.79 -10.77
C ARG A 16 -9.89 -2.80 -9.84
N LYS A 17 -9.72 -4.09 -10.10
CA LYS A 17 -10.25 -5.17 -9.27
C LYS A 17 -9.59 -5.15 -7.89
N GLU A 18 -8.26 -5.11 -7.82
CA GLU A 18 -7.52 -5.01 -6.55
C GLU A 18 -7.90 -3.76 -5.74
N LEU A 19 -8.05 -2.62 -6.41
CA LEU A 19 -8.45 -1.38 -5.76
C LEU A 19 -9.90 -1.43 -5.24
N ARG A 20 -10.83 -2.03 -6.00
CA ARG A 20 -12.22 -2.19 -5.57
C ARG A 20 -12.37 -3.10 -4.35
N GLU A 21 -11.60 -4.18 -4.27
CA GLU A 21 -11.59 -5.10 -3.11
C GLU A 21 -11.22 -4.36 -1.80
N LYS A 22 -10.46 -3.29 -1.90
CA LYS A 22 -10.08 -2.42 -0.77
C LYS A 22 -10.94 -1.16 -0.65
N GLY A 23 -12.05 -1.06 -1.39
CA GLY A 23 -12.94 0.10 -1.34
C GLY A 23 -12.36 1.38 -1.96
N ILE A 24 -11.34 1.26 -2.81
CA ILE A 24 -10.67 2.39 -3.46
C ILE A 24 -11.32 2.67 -4.80
N LEU A 25 -11.77 3.90 -4.99
CA LEU A 25 -12.35 4.37 -6.24
C LEU A 25 -11.26 4.82 -7.20
N PHE A 26 -11.00 4.05 -8.26
CA PHE A 26 -10.06 4.42 -9.31
C PHE A 26 -10.82 4.91 -10.55
N LYS A 27 -10.67 6.20 -10.87
CA LYS A 27 -11.32 6.84 -12.04
C LYS A 27 -10.30 7.51 -12.93
N ILE A 28 -10.47 7.30 -14.23
CA ILE A 28 -9.79 8.06 -15.28
C ILE A 28 -10.68 9.28 -15.59
N THR A 29 -10.14 10.47 -15.42
CA THR A 29 -10.89 11.72 -15.63
C THR A 29 -10.24 12.56 -16.71
N LYS A 30 -11.04 13.37 -17.39
CA LYS A 30 -10.50 14.38 -18.33
C LYS A 30 -9.85 15.50 -17.54
N ASN A 31 -8.56 15.74 -17.74
CA ASN A 31 -7.76 16.70 -16.99
C ASN A 31 -8.40 18.11 -16.94
N ARG A 32 -8.99 18.57 -18.04
CA ARG A 32 -9.63 19.89 -18.09
C ARG A 32 -10.81 20.02 -17.12
N ILE A 33 -11.64 18.96 -17.03
CA ILE A 33 -12.79 18.96 -16.10
C ILE A 33 -12.30 18.88 -14.67
N THR A 34 -11.31 18.02 -14.40
CA THR A 34 -10.73 17.88 -13.06
C THR A 34 -10.07 19.19 -12.60
N LYS A 35 -9.34 19.88 -13.47
CA LYS A 35 -8.76 21.19 -13.15
C LYS A 35 -9.82 22.24 -12.81
N LEU A 36 -10.94 22.29 -13.54
CA LEU A 36 -12.04 23.19 -13.23
C LEU A 36 -12.66 22.88 -11.85
N ALA A 37 -12.92 21.62 -11.56
CA ALA A 37 -13.46 21.20 -10.26
C ALA A 37 -12.48 21.49 -9.10
N LEU A 38 -11.17 21.38 -9.33
CA LEU A 38 -10.15 21.67 -8.31
C LEU A 38 -10.05 23.18 -8.00
N LYS A 39 -10.35 24.06 -8.95
CA LYS A 39 -10.35 25.52 -8.72
C LYS A 39 -11.41 25.95 -7.69
N GLU A 40 -12.51 25.25 -7.61
CA GLU A 40 -13.61 25.51 -6.66
C GLU A 40 -13.34 24.88 -5.28
N THR A 41 -12.31 24.03 -5.16
CA THR A 41 -11.96 23.34 -3.92
C THR A 41 -10.64 23.86 -3.36
N PRO A 42 -10.37 23.70 -2.04
CA PRO A 42 -9.10 24.13 -1.43
C PRO A 42 -7.87 23.31 -1.92
N LYS A 43 -8.03 22.48 -2.94
CA LYS A 43 -7.01 21.57 -3.49
C LYS A 43 -6.33 22.11 -4.76
N LYS A 44 -6.22 23.42 -4.90
CA LYS A 44 -5.69 24.12 -6.11
C LYS A 44 -4.27 23.67 -6.49
N ASP A 45 -3.44 23.32 -5.50
CA ASP A 45 -2.05 22.93 -5.73
C ASP A 45 -1.90 21.64 -6.55
N LEU A 46 -2.96 20.80 -6.58
CA LEU A 46 -2.98 19.58 -7.39
C LEU A 46 -3.14 19.86 -8.90
N GLU A 47 -3.58 21.05 -9.30
CA GLU A 47 -3.82 21.40 -10.71
C GLU A 47 -2.56 21.18 -11.58
N LYS A 48 -1.38 21.44 -11.01
CA LYS A 48 -0.08 21.32 -11.68
C LYS A 48 0.26 19.88 -12.09
N TYR A 49 -0.25 18.89 -11.35
CA TYR A 49 0.07 17.47 -11.53
C TYR A 49 -0.84 16.76 -12.55
N PHE A 50 -1.94 17.39 -12.98
CA PHE A 50 -2.84 16.86 -14.00
C PHE A 50 -2.33 17.17 -15.42
N THR A 51 -1.20 16.53 -15.80
CA THR A 51 -0.60 16.62 -17.14
C THR A 51 -0.49 15.21 -17.75
N GLY A 52 -0.91 15.05 -19.01
CA GLY A 52 -0.89 13.75 -19.70
C GLY A 52 -2.03 12.80 -19.32
N PRO A 53 -1.91 11.50 -19.57
CA PRO A 53 -2.92 10.50 -19.25
C PRO A 53 -2.92 10.18 -17.77
N THR A 54 -3.76 10.88 -16.99
CA THR A 54 -3.83 10.75 -15.54
C THR A 54 -5.08 10.04 -15.06
N ALA A 55 -4.93 9.27 -14.01
CA ALA A 55 -6.00 8.65 -13.25
C ALA A 55 -5.94 9.10 -11.79
N ALA A 56 -7.10 9.24 -11.17
CA ALA A 56 -7.24 9.57 -9.76
C ALA A 56 -7.73 8.34 -8.99
N ALA A 57 -7.01 7.98 -7.93
CA ALA A 57 -7.46 7.02 -6.93
C ALA A 57 -7.94 7.80 -5.70
N ILE A 58 -9.17 7.54 -5.29
CA ILE A 58 -9.82 8.21 -4.15
C ILE A 58 -10.19 7.13 -3.13
N SER A 59 -9.79 7.32 -1.89
CA SER A 59 -10.06 6.39 -0.80
C SER A 59 -10.13 7.12 0.53
N SER A 60 -10.80 6.51 1.49
CA SER A 60 -10.77 6.93 2.89
C SER A 60 -9.45 6.55 3.59
N ASP A 61 -8.77 5.48 3.10
CA ASP A 61 -7.47 5.04 3.62
C ASP A 61 -6.35 5.32 2.61
N PRO A 62 -5.57 6.42 2.82
CA PRO A 62 -4.50 6.80 1.91
C PRO A 62 -3.32 5.81 1.91
N ILE A 63 -3.06 5.13 3.05
CA ILE A 63 -1.93 4.22 3.20
C ILE A 63 -2.14 2.96 2.35
N SER A 64 -3.33 2.35 2.44
CA SER A 64 -3.67 1.17 1.63
C SER A 64 -3.64 1.48 0.14
N THR A 65 -4.10 2.68 -0.25
CA THR A 65 -4.04 3.15 -1.64
C THR A 65 -2.61 3.29 -2.13
N ALA A 66 -1.75 3.94 -1.33
CA ALA A 66 -0.33 4.11 -1.66
C ALA A 66 0.39 2.76 -1.78
N LYS A 67 0.12 1.81 -0.88
CA LYS A 67 0.70 0.44 -0.95
C LYS A 67 0.38 -0.27 -2.24
N ILE A 68 -0.90 -0.31 -2.62
CA ILE A 68 -1.35 -1.02 -3.83
C ILE A 68 -0.74 -0.37 -5.07
N LEU A 69 -0.82 0.97 -5.17
CA LEU A 69 -0.25 1.69 -6.31
C LEU A 69 1.27 1.53 -6.41
N THR A 70 1.99 1.59 -5.29
CA THR A 70 3.45 1.39 -5.27
C THR A 70 3.83 -0.06 -5.59
N LYS A 71 3.07 -1.04 -5.09
CA LYS A 71 3.26 -2.46 -5.44
C LYS A 71 3.07 -2.68 -6.94
N PHE A 72 2.00 -2.12 -7.50
CA PHE A 72 1.70 -2.24 -8.93
C PHE A 72 2.72 -1.49 -9.79
N SER A 73 3.17 -0.30 -9.36
CA SER A 73 4.23 0.46 -10.04
C SER A 73 5.56 -0.31 -10.10
N LYS A 74 5.89 -1.07 -9.03
CA LYS A 74 7.09 -1.95 -9.04
C LYS A 74 6.95 -3.17 -9.95
N SER A 75 5.72 -3.63 -10.17
CA SER A 75 5.46 -4.76 -11.09
C SER A 75 5.32 -4.31 -12.54
N ASN A 76 4.95 -3.05 -12.77
CA ASN A 76 4.69 -2.47 -14.08
C ASN A 76 5.28 -1.06 -14.16
N ASP A 77 6.41 -0.90 -14.83
CA ASP A 77 7.09 0.39 -15.03
C ASP A 77 6.25 1.44 -15.79
N LYS A 78 5.14 1.02 -16.36
CA LYS A 78 4.21 1.86 -17.12
C LYS A 78 3.28 2.71 -16.23
N LEU A 79 3.13 2.34 -14.95
CA LEU A 79 2.37 3.12 -13.98
C LEU A 79 3.32 4.00 -13.17
N LYS A 80 3.24 5.31 -13.34
CA LYS A 80 4.02 6.27 -12.56
C LYS A 80 3.12 7.03 -11.60
N ILE A 81 3.50 7.05 -10.33
CA ILE A 81 2.83 7.86 -9.31
C ILE A 81 3.43 9.25 -9.40
N ILE A 82 2.59 10.29 -9.56
CA ILE A 82 3.07 11.68 -9.69
C ILE A 82 2.95 12.41 -8.38
N ALA A 83 1.78 12.34 -7.76
CA ALA A 83 1.50 13.06 -6.53
C ALA A 83 0.41 12.36 -5.72
N GLY A 84 0.44 12.56 -4.42
CA GLY A 84 -0.62 12.22 -3.49
C GLY A 84 -1.23 13.47 -2.87
N PHE A 85 -2.40 13.31 -2.26
CA PHE A 85 -3.01 14.35 -1.43
C PHE A 85 -3.54 13.72 -0.15
N MET A 86 -3.07 14.18 0.98
CA MET A 86 -3.47 13.69 2.29
C MET A 86 -3.48 14.85 3.30
N ASP A 87 -4.53 14.96 4.09
CA ASP A 87 -4.66 15.95 5.18
C ASP A 87 -4.35 17.41 4.77
N GLY A 88 -4.76 17.79 3.55
CA GLY A 88 -4.54 19.15 3.06
C GLY A 88 -3.15 19.41 2.46
N LYS A 89 -2.25 18.42 2.47
CA LYS A 89 -0.90 18.53 1.90
C LYS A 89 -0.78 17.74 0.60
N VAL A 90 -0.05 18.31 -0.33
CA VAL A 90 0.36 17.61 -1.56
C VAL A 90 1.65 16.85 -1.25
N LEU A 91 1.68 15.59 -1.63
CA LEU A 91 2.79 14.68 -1.42
C LEU A 91 3.45 14.37 -2.76
N ASP A 92 4.75 14.48 -2.81
CA ASP A 92 5.55 14.08 -3.97
C ASP A 92 5.68 12.54 -4.09
N GLU A 93 6.17 12.06 -5.22
CA GLU A 93 6.39 10.62 -5.50
C GLU A 93 7.20 9.93 -4.39
N LYS A 94 8.27 10.59 -3.89
CA LYS A 94 9.13 10.06 -2.82
C LYS A 94 8.36 9.93 -1.52
N GLU A 95 7.57 10.92 -1.16
CA GLU A 95 6.74 10.91 0.06
C GLU A 95 5.64 9.86 0.00
N VAL A 96 5.00 9.68 -1.17
CA VAL A 96 4.04 8.59 -1.38
C VAL A 96 4.70 7.23 -1.20
N SER A 97 5.93 7.06 -1.69
CA SER A 97 6.70 5.82 -1.49
C SER A 97 7.01 5.56 -0.01
N VAL A 98 7.33 6.59 0.76
CA VAL A 98 7.54 6.47 2.22
C VAL A 98 6.24 6.08 2.91
N ILE A 99 5.11 6.72 2.57
CA ILE A 99 3.79 6.38 3.14
C ILE A 99 3.41 4.93 2.81
N ALA A 100 3.73 4.44 1.62
CA ALA A 100 3.49 3.06 1.25
C ALA A 100 4.25 2.04 2.12
N THR A 101 5.33 2.43 2.81
CA THR A 101 6.04 1.56 3.78
C THR A 101 5.37 1.51 5.14
N LEU A 102 4.49 2.47 5.47
CA LEU A 102 3.78 2.49 6.73
C LEU A 102 2.77 1.34 6.83
N PRO A 103 2.53 0.79 8.03
CA PRO A 103 1.48 -0.21 8.20
C PRO A 103 0.10 0.39 7.99
N SER A 104 -0.81 -0.36 7.36
CA SER A 104 -2.21 0.04 7.26
C SER A 104 -2.85 0.09 8.66
N LEU A 105 -4.02 0.72 8.79
CA LEU A 105 -4.72 0.86 10.06
C LEU A 105 -4.99 -0.50 10.73
N GLU A 106 -5.39 -1.51 9.95
CA GLU A 106 -5.59 -2.87 10.41
C GLU A 106 -4.29 -3.55 10.84
N GLU A 107 -3.22 -3.40 10.04
CA GLU A 107 -1.90 -3.93 10.36
C GLU A 107 -1.31 -3.26 11.63
N ALA A 108 -1.54 -1.97 11.81
CA ALA A 108 -1.10 -1.25 13.01
C ALA A 108 -1.83 -1.77 14.27
N ARG A 109 -3.15 -1.95 14.18
CA ARG A 109 -3.95 -2.55 15.25
C ARG A 109 -3.50 -3.98 15.58
N ALA A 110 -3.28 -4.80 14.55
CA ALA A 110 -2.78 -6.17 14.72
C ALA A 110 -1.39 -6.19 15.39
N LYS A 111 -0.50 -5.25 15.03
CA LYS A 111 0.82 -5.10 15.68
C LYS A 111 0.69 -4.75 17.17
N ILE A 112 -0.21 -3.83 17.51
CA ILE A 112 -0.43 -3.45 18.93
C ILE A 112 -0.90 -4.66 19.73
N VAL A 113 -1.89 -5.41 19.21
CA VAL A 113 -2.37 -6.64 19.86
C VAL A 113 -1.25 -7.68 19.98
N GLY A 114 -0.45 -7.86 18.92
CA GLY A 114 0.70 -8.75 18.93
C GLY A 114 1.74 -8.38 19.98
N ILE A 115 2.03 -7.08 20.14
CA ILE A 115 2.97 -6.60 21.19
C ILE A 115 2.43 -6.91 22.59
N LEU A 116 1.14 -6.72 22.82
CA LEU A 116 0.51 -7.03 24.10
C LEU A 116 0.51 -8.54 24.41
N ALA A 117 0.37 -9.39 23.40
CA ALA A 117 0.44 -10.85 23.55
C ALA A 117 1.89 -11.40 23.65
N THR A 118 2.88 -10.63 23.21
CA THR A 118 4.29 -11.07 23.15
C THR A 118 4.86 -11.54 24.50
N PRO A 119 4.63 -10.88 25.66
CA PRO A 119 5.16 -11.35 26.93
C PRO A 119 4.66 -12.76 27.29
N ALA A 120 3.36 -13.02 27.10
CA ALA A 120 2.79 -14.33 27.37
C ALA A 120 3.36 -15.41 26.43
N GLN A 121 3.47 -15.10 25.15
CA GLN A 121 4.09 -16.02 24.16
C GLN A 121 5.55 -16.31 24.47
N LYS A 122 6.33 -15.29 24.91
CA LYS A 122 7.72 -15.49 25.33
C LYS A 122 7.85 -16.41 26.53
N LEU A 123 7.00 -16.26 27.53
CA LEU A 123 6.99 -17.15 28.70
C LEU A 123 6.71 -18.61 28.29
N VAL A 124 5.69 -18.82 27.47
CA VAL A 124 5.36 -20.16 26.95
C VAL A 124 6.52 -20.72 26.12
N SER A 125 7.14 -19.92 25.26
CA SER A 125 8.26 -20.36 24.43
C SER A 125 9.48 -20.76 25.27
N ILE A 126 9.78 -20.05 26.36
CA ILE A 126 10.85 -20.38 27.30
C ILE A 126 10.57 -21.74 27.99
N LEU A 127 9.35 -21.96 28.44
CA LEU A 127 8.95 -23.20 29.07
C LEU A 127 9.00 -24.40 28.12
N LEU A 128 8.67 -24.21 26.84
CA LEU A 128 8.71 -25.24 25.81
C LEU A 128 10.10 -25.45 25.18
N ALA A 129 11.01 -24.48 25.35
CA ALA A 129 12.34 -24.51 24.73
C ALA A 129 13.18 -25.77 25.04
N PRO A 130 13.22 -26.31 26.27
CA PRO A 130 13.98 -27.52 26.55
C PRO A 130 13.51 -28.72 25.73
N GLY A 131 12.19 -28.94 25.67
CA GLY A 131 11.60 -30.04 24.91
C GLY A 131 11.83 -29.93 23.41
N SER A 132 11.64 -28.75 22.85
CA SER A 132 11.85 -28.50 21.41
C SER A 132 13.31 -28.66 21.00
N LYS A 133 14.27 -28.23 21.84
CA LYS A 133 15.70 -28.40 21.58
C LYS A 133 16.11 -29.90 21.55
N ILE A 134 15.56 -30.71 22.45
CA ILE A 134 15.81 -32.16 22.47
C ILE A 134 15.26 -32.79 21.19
N ALA A 135 14.04 -32.44 20.78
CA ALA A 135 13.43 -32.96 19.56
C ALA A 135 14.22 -32.58 18.29
N ILE A 136 14.72 -31.34 18.21
CA ILE A 136 15.57 -30.86 17.10
C ILE A 136 16.87 -31.67 17.05
N LEU A 137 17.53 -31.89 18.20
CA LEU A 137 18.76 -32.68 18.28
C LEU A 137 18.53 -34.12 17.85
N ALA A 138 17.46 -34.74 18.29
CA ALA A 138 17.09 -36.12 17.89
C ALA A 138 16.86 -36.21 16.38
N HIS A 139 16.13 -35.23 15.81
CA HIS A 139 15.87 -35.16 14.36
C HIS A 139 17.14 -34.90 13.54
N ALA A 140 18.05 -34.02 14.03
CA ALA A 140 19.33 -33.74 13.39
C ALA A 140 20.24 -35.00 13.39
N LYS A 141 20.22 -35.81 14.47
CA LYS A 141 20.98 -37.06 14.55
C LYS A 141 20.41 -38.10 13.58
N SER A 142 19.09 -38.21 13.49
CA SER A 142 18.41 -39.15 12.56
C SER A 142 18.70 -38.86 11.08
N LYS A 143 18.96 -37.57 10.72
CA LYS A 143 19.34 -37.20 9.33
C LYS A 143 20.80 -37.44 9.00
N LYS A 144 21.66 -37.65 10.01
CA LYS A 144 23.11 -37.93 9.82
C LYS A 144 23.46 -39.40 9.83
N SER A 145 22.52 -40.27 10.19
CA SER A 145 22.61 -41.70 10.14
C SER A 145 21.89 -42.22 8.91
#